data_78c238cb28d16ff9796949eb90dc806a
#
_entry.id   78c238cb28d16ff9796949eb90dc806a
#
_cell.length_a   1.000
_cell.length_b   1.000
_cell.length_c   1.000
_cell.angle_alpha   90.00
_cell.angle_beta   90.00
_cell.angle_gamma   90.00
#
_symmetry.space_group_name_H-M   'P 1'
#
loop_
_entity.id
_entity.type
_entity.pdbx_description
1 polymer ?
#
loop_
_entity_poly.entity_id
_entity_poly.type
_entity_poly.pdbx_seq_one_letter_code
_entity_poly.pdbx_strand_id
1 'polypeptide(L)'
;MDPALVDPPEFLAGEPERVHHRFTRCGPGRGHACVIDGDTFKIGTRKVRIIGIDTPEVDARCPKEAALAEQATAALQENLNRGPFQMLAPPLRSRDQYGRELRTLRRKRPDGSYNLIARQMRETGLARRYLGGFRTGWC
;
A
#
# COMPACT_ATOMS: atom_id res chain seq x y z
N MET A 1 -25.21 0.46 -11.06
CA MET A 1 -23.94 -0.21 -10.81
C MET A 1 -24.14 -1.26 -9.72
N ASP A 2 -23.56 -2.40 -9.88
CA ASP A 2 -23.54 -3.40 -8.82
C ASP A 2 -22.26 -3.20 -8.00
N PRO A 3 -22.34 -2.66 -6.80
CA PRO A 3 -21.16 -2.42 -5.98
C PRO A 3 -20.42 -3.70 -5.60
N ALA A 4 -21.08 -4.85 -5.63
CA ALA A 4 -20.44 -6.11 -5.30
C ALA A 4 -19.44 -6.57 -6.37
N LEU A 5 -19.55 -6.05 -7.60
CA LEU A 5 -18.65 -6.39 -8.70
C LEU A 5 -17.46 -5.44 -8.79
N VAL A 6 -17.59 -4.22 -8.34
CA VAL A 6 -16.59 -3.17 -8.52
C VAL A 6 -15.96 -2.79 -7.18
N ASP A 7 -16.81 -2.39 -6.26
CA ASP A 7 -16.41 -2.03 -4.90
C ASP A 7 -17.25 -2.83 -3.91
N PRO A 8 -16.71 -3.17 -2.73
CA PRO A 8 -17.54 -3.74 -1.69
C PRO A 8 -18.65 -2.76 -1.34
N PRO A 9 -19.87 -3.23 -1.04
CA PRO A 9 -20.91 -2.35 -0.52
C PRO A 9 -20.42 -1.63 0.73
N GLU A 10 -20.75 -0.37 0.87
CA GLU A 10 -20.25 0.45 1.98
C GLU A 10 -20.58 -0.13 3.35
N PHE A 11 -21.76 -0.75 3.50
CA PHE A 11 -22.14 -1.34 4.78
C PHE A 11 -21.28 -2.55 5.15
N LEU A 12 -20.55 -3.17 4.19
CA LEU A 12 -19.61 -4.26 4.45
C LEU A 12 -18.17 -3.77 4.61
N ALA A 13 -17.78 -2.75 3.84
CA ALA A 13 -16.41 -2.25 3.82
C ALA A 13 -16.23 -1.00 4.68
N GLY A 14 -17.32 -0.36 5.08
CA GLY A 14 -17.27 0.93 5.76
C GLY A 14 -17.01 2.08 4.80
N GLU A 15 -16.90 3.27 5.35
CA GLU A 15 -16.61 4.47 4.58
C GLU A 15 -15.15 4.47 4.11
N PRO A 16 -14.87 4.89 2.87
CA PRO A 16 -13.49 5.13 2.48
C PRO A 16 -12.84 6.18 3.38
N GLU A 17 -11.65 5.88 3.83
CA GLU A 17 -10.89 6.82 4.66
C GLU A 17 -10.04 7.71 3.76
N ARG A 18 -10.23 9.02 3.85
CA ARG A 18 -9.41 9.98 3.10
C ARG A 18 -8.10 10.22 3.83
N VAL A 19 -7.00 10.11 3.11
CA VAL A 19 -5.65 10.30 3.64
C VAL A 19 -4.98 11.44 2.88
N HIS A 20 -4.44 12.41 3.63
CA HIS A 20 -3.67 13.50 3.05
C HIS A 20 -2.58 13.88 4.03
N HIS A 21 -1.41 13.28 3.88
CA HIS A 21 -0.24 13.50 4.73
C HIS A 21 1.00 13.62 3.87
N ARG A 22 2.03 14.26 4.43
CA ARG A 22 3.36 14.17 3.89
C ARG A 22 4.03 12.92 4.46
N PHE A 23 4.49 12.03 3.60
CA PHE A 23 5.13 10.77 3.98
C PHE A 23 6.65 10.92 3.94
N THR A 24 7.30 10.67 5.07
CA THR A 24 8.75 10.56 5.17
C THR A 24 9.15 9.09 5.16
N ARG A 25 10.44 8.80 5.29
CA ARG A 25 10.89 7.43 5.53
C ARG A 25 10.78 7.15 7.02
N CYS A 26 10.35 5.94 7.39
CA CYS A 26 10.33 5.53 8.79
C CYS A 26 11.76 5.38 9.32
N GLY A 27 11.92 5.60 10.62
CA GLY A 27 13.21 5.60 11.28
C GLY A 27 13.42 6.88 12.06
N PRO A 28 14.65 7.14 12.53
CA PRO A 28 14.95 8.36 13.29
C PRO A 28 14.57 9.62 12.50
N GLY A 29 13.88 10.54 13.16
CA GLY A 29 13.46 11.80 12.52
C GLY A 29 12.24 11.71 11.64
N ARG A 30 11.51 10.58 11.67
CA ARG A 30 10.30 10.42 10.85
C ARG A 30 9.23 11.45 11.19
N GLY A 31 8.39 11.78 10.19
CA GLY A 31 7.18 12.55 10.42
C GLY A 31 6.04 11.69 10.99
N HIS A 32 4.85 12.27 11.09
CA HIS A 32 3.65 11.55 11.55
C HIS A 32 3.32 10.38 10.64
N ALA A 33 3.45 10.56 9.33
CA ALA A 33 3.28 9.49 8.34
C ALA A 33 4.62 9.13 7.75
N CYS A 34 4.88 7.82 7.57
CA CYS A 34 6.16 7.37 7.02
C CYS A 34 6.02 6.04 6.29
N VAL A 35 6.94 5.78 5.36
CA VAL A 35 6.97 4.55 4.56
C VAL A 35 8.03 3.61 5.10
N ILE A 36 7.63 2.36 5.35
CA ILE A 36 8.53 1.29 5.84
C ILE A 36 9.22 0.62 4.66
N ASP A 37 8.43 0.15 3.69
CA ASP A 37 8.91 -0.50 2.47
C ASP A 37 7.87 -0.30 1.36
N GLY A 38 8.04 -1.01 0.23
CA GLY A 38 7.22 -0.78 -0.96
C GLY A 38 5.74 -1.13 -0.82
N ASP A 39 5.33 -1.81 0.23
CA ASP A 39 3.94 -2.22 0.43
C ASP A 39 3.38 -1.91 1.83
N THR A 40 4.15 -1.23 2.67
CA THR A 40 3.74 -0.97 4.05
C THR A 40 4.16 0.44 4.50
N PHE A 41 3.23 1.13 5.13
CA PHE A 41 3.48 2.47 5.65
C PHE A 41 2.79 2.66 7.01
N LYS A 42 3.11 3.76 7.68
CA LYS A 42 2.52 4.11 8.98
C LYS A 42 1.89 5.48 8.93
N ILE A 43 0.78 5.62 9.63
CA ILE A 43 0.18 6.91 9.97
C ILE A 43 0.09 6.92 11.50
N GLY A 44 0.95 7.72 12.13
CA GLY A 44 1.11 7.65 13.58
C GLY A 44 1.63 6.27 13.98
N THR A 45 0.88 5.57 14.81
CA THR A 45 1.20 4.19 15.22
C THR A 45 0.49 3.13 14.39
N ARG A 46 -0.39 3.54 13.48
CA ARG A 46 -1.11 2.62 12.60
C ARG A 46 -0.18 2.12 11.52
N LYS A 47 -0.11 0.81 11.36
CA LYS A 47 0.67 0.18 10.29
C LYS A 47 -0.30 -0.36 9.24
N VAL A 48 -0.12 0.05 7.98
CA VAL A 48 -1.00 -0.28 6.88
C VAL A 48 -0.24 -1.09 5.85
N ARG A 49 -0.79 -2.24 5.46
CA ARG A 49 -0.29 -3.12 4.41
C ARG A 49 -1.20 -3.00 3.20
N ILE A 50 -0.62 -2.67 2.06
CA ILE A 50 -1.38 -2.52 0.81
C ILE A 50 -1.75 -3.89 0.28
N ILE A 51 -3.04 -4.11 0.02
CA ILE A 51 -3.56 -5.35 -0.53
C ILE A 51 -3.15 -5.48 -2.00
N GLY A 52 -2.81 -6.68 -2.40
CA GLY A 52 -2.68 -7.05 -3.81
C GLY A 52 -1.27 -7.00 -4.37
N ILE A 53 -0.29 -6.56 -3.59
CA ILE A 53 1.09 -6.53 -4.05
C ILE A 53 2.05 -7.14 -3.05
N ASP A 54 3.18 -7.60 -3.58
CA ASP A 54 4.36 -8.00 -2.84
C ASP A 54 5.55 -7.22 -3.38
N THR A 55 6.39 -6.70 -2.49
CA THR A 55 7.58 -5.92 -2.85
C THR A 55 8.82 -6.50 -2.17
N PRO A 56 10.02 -6.13 -2.64
CA PRO A 56 11.26 -6.57 -1.98
C PRO A 56 11.31 -6.12 -0.53
N GLU A 57 11.84 -7.00 0.34
CA GLU A 57 11.92 -6.74 1.77
C GLU A 57 13.11 -5.86 2.11
N VAL A 58 12.90 -4.88 3.00
CA VAL A 58 14.02 -4.07 3.53
C VAL A 58 14.96 -4.94 4.38
N ASP A 59 14.42 -5.96 5.06
CA ASP A 59 15.23 -7.00 5.71
C ASP A 59 15.59 -8.05 4.65
N ALA A 60 16.49 -7.68 3.76
CA ALA A 60 16.77 -8.39 2.53
C ALA A 60 17.64 -9.63 2.74
N ARG A 61 17.41 -10.64 1.91
CA ARG A 61 18.17 -11.90 1.92
C ARG A 61 19.41 -11.86 1.03
N CYS A 62 19.55 -10.82 0.22
CA CYS A 62 20.69 -10.64 -0.68
C CYS A 62 20.83 -9.18 -1.07
N PRO A 63 22.03 -8.75 -1.56
CA PRO A 63 22.23 -7.35 -1.97
C PRO A 63 21.29 -6.88 -3.06
N LYS A 64 20.90 -7.75 -3.99
CA LYS A 64 19.95 -7.40 -5.04
C LYS A 64 18.58 -7.05 -4.44
N GLU A 65 18.10 -7.86 -3.52
CA GLU A 65 16.83 -7.58 -2.84
C GLU A 65 16.90 -6.28 -2.05
N ALA A 66 18.00 -6.01 -1.36
CA ALA A 66 18.20 -4.78 -0.62
C ALA A 66 18.11 -3.55 -1.53
N ALA A 67 18.74 -3.59 -2.70
CA ALA A 67 18.70 -2.51 -3.66
C ALA A 67 17.28 -2.29 -4.21
N LEU A 68 16.59 -3.37 -4.55
CA LEU A 68 15.20 -3.31 -5.03
C LEU A 68 14.25 -2.80 -3.94
N ALA A 69 14.46 -3.22 -2.70
CA ALA A 69 13.65 -2.75 -1.56
C ALA A 69 13.77 -1.24 -1.38
N GLU A 70 14.99 -0.70 -1.51
CA GLU A 70 15.20 0.73 -1.41
C GLU A 70 14.47 1.48 -2.53
N GLN A 71 14.53 0.96 -3.76
CA GLN A 71 13.83 1.54 -4.89
C GLN A 71 12.31 1.48 -4.71
N ALA A 72 11.79 0.34 -4.24
CA ALA A 72 10.35 0.17 -4.01
C ALA A 72 9.85 1.10 -2.91
N THR A 73 10.61 1.25 -1.85
CA THR A 73 10.27 2.15 -0.74
C THR A 73 10.20 3.60 -1.22
N ALA A 74 11.20 4.02 -2.00
CA ALA A 74 11.22 5.36 -2.58
C ALA A 74 10.05 5.58 -3.54
N ALA A 75 9.71 4.57 -4.34
CA ALA A 75 8.60 4.66 -5.28
C ALA A 75 7.26 4.80 -4.54
N LEU A 76 7.06 4.08 -3.46
CA LEU A 76 5.84 4.20 -2.68
C LEU A 76 5.77 5.58 -2.00
N GLN A 77 6.87 6.05 -1.42
CA GLN A 77 6.92 7.37 -0.81
C GLN A 77 6.54 8.45 -1.82
N GLU A 78 7.09 8.40 -3.02
CA GLU A 78 6.75 9.33 -4.08
C GLU A 78 5.27 9.26 -4.43
N ASN A 79 4.73 8.04 -4.59
CA ASN A 79 3.33 7.87 -4.95
C ASN A 79 2.41 8.45 -3.87
N LEU A 80 2.63 8.10 -2.60
CA LEU A 80 1.76 8.56 -1.52
C LEU A 80 1.82 10.08 -1.34
N ASN A 81 2.91 10.71 -1.77
CA ASN A 81 3.09 12.17 -1.68
C ASN A 81 2.54 12.92 -2.89
N ARG A 82 2.00 12.23 -3.90
CA ARG A 82 1.42 12.90 -5.08
C ARG A 82 0.15 13.68 -4.75
N GLY A 83 -0.57 13.29 -3.71
CA GLY A 83 -1.80 13.97 -3.32
C GLY A 83 -2.69 13.07 -2.48
N PRO A 84 -3.87 13.56 -2.11
CA PRO A 84 -4.82 12.80 -1.30
C PRO A 84 -5.19 11.48 -1.97
N PHE A 85 -5.43 10.47 -1.15
CA PHE A 85 -5.94 9.18 -1.61
C PHE A 85 -6.93 8.62 -0.60
N GLN A 86 -7.55 7.52 -0.94
CA GLN A 86 -8.52 6.85 -0.08
C GLN A 86 -8.05 5.45 0.25
N MET A 87 -8.36 5.02 1.47
CA MET A 87 -8.14 3.65 1.91
C MET A 87 -9.48 2.96 2.13
N LEU A 88 -9.59 1.74 1.63
CA LEU A 88 -10.79 0.92 1.79
C LEU A 88 -10.42 -0.37 2.50
N ALA A 89 -11.13 -0.66 3.60
CA ALA A 89 -10.98 -1.92 4.31
C ALA A 89 -11.72 -3.03 3.56
N PRO A 90 -11.15 -4.25 3.50
CA PRO A 90 -11.89 -5.39 2.96
C PRO A 90 -13.01 -5.78 3.91
N PRO A 91 -14.12 -6.35 3.40
CA PRO A 91 -15.31 -6.60 4.21
C PRO A 91 -15.13 -7.67 5.29
N LEU A 92 -14.25 -8.66 5.08
CA LEU A 92 -14.16 -9.80 5.98
C LEU A 92 -12.91 -9.81 6.85
N ARG A 93 -11.77 -9.38 6.33
CA ARG A 93 -10.50 -9.42 7.05
C ARG A 93 -9.77 -8.10 6.87
N SER A 94 -9.85 -7.25 7.89
CA SER A 94 -9.29 -5.89 7.82
C SER A 94 -7.90 -5.78 8.44
N ARG A 95 -7.39 -6.85 9.08
CA ARG A 95 -6.05 -6.89 9.66
C ARG A 95 -5.39 -8.23 9.41
N ASP A 96 -4.06 -8.23 9.29
CA ASP A 96 -3.32 -9.49 9.17
C ASP A 96 -2.91 -10.02 10.55
N GLN A 97 -2.21 -11.16 10.55
CA GLN A 97 -1.78 -11.80 11.80
C GLN A 97 -0.77 -10.99 12.60
N TYR A 98 -0.16 -9.97 11.98
CA TYR A 98 0.79 -9.06 12.63
C TYR A 98 0.14 -7.76 13.10
N GLY A 99 -1.18 -7.65 13.00
CA GLY A 99 -1.92 -6.45 13.39
C GLY A 99 -1.86 -5.30 12.38
N ARG A 100 -1.29 -5.52 11.19
CA ARG A 100 -1.30 -4.49 10.15
C ARG A 100 -2.69 -4.38 9.56
N GLU A 101 -3.12 -3.14 9.31
CA GLU A 101 -4.40 -2.89 8.64
C GLU A 101 -4.24 -3.21 7.16
N LEU A 102 -5.09 -4.09 6.66
CA LEU A 102 -5.10 -4.46 5.24
C LEU A 102 -6.01 -3.48 4.51
N ARG A 103 -5.48 -2.74 3.54
CA ARG A 103 -6.25 -1.71 2.83
C ARG A 103 -5.97 -1.72 1.34
N THR A 104 -7.02 -1.46 0.57
CA THR A 104 -6.89 -1.08 -0.84
C THR A 104 -6.75 0.43 -0.89
N LEU A 105 -5.79 0.92 -1.66
CA LEU A 105 -5.53 2.35 -1.81
C LEU A 105 -5.91 2.80 -3.22
N ARG A 106 -6.66 3.89 -3.31
CA ARG A 106 -7.06 4.46 -4.60
C ARG A 106 -6.97 5.99 -4.58
N ARG A 107 -6.66 6.56 -5.74
CA ARG A 107 -6.63 8.03 -5.92
C ARG A 107 -7.57 8.41 -7.04
N LYS A 108 -8.41 9.40 -6.79
CA LYS A 108 -9.39 9.87 -7.76
C LYS A 108 -8.72 10.65 -8.88
N ARG A 109 -9.11 10.33 -10.12
CA ARG A 109 -8.71 11.09 -11.31
C ARG A 109 -9.65 12.27 -11.53
N PRO A 110 -9.24 13.27 -12.34
CA PRO A 110 -10.13 14.40 -12.64
C PRO A 110 -11.45 13.99 -13.29
N ASP A 111 -11.49 12.87 -14.03
CA ASP A 111 -12.71 12.39 -14.67
C ASP A 111 -13.64 11.63 -13.73
N GLY A 112 -13.26 11.50 -12.44
CA GLY A 112 -14.05 10.80 -11.44
C GLY A 112 -13.72 9.32 -11.27
N SER A 113 -12.94 8.73 -12.17
CA SER A 113 -12.46 7.37 -12.02
C SER A 113 -11.31 7.30 -11.01
N TYR A 114 -10.83 6.09 -10.70
CA TYR A 114 -9.80 5.90 -9.70
C TYR A 114 -8.59 5.17 -10.26
N ASN A 115 -7.40 5.60 -9.82
CA ASN A 115 -6.17 4.82 -9.95
C ASN A 115 -5.99 3.99 -8.68
N LEU A 116 -5.68 2.70 -8.85
CA LEU A 116 -5.24 1.86 -7.74
C LEU A 116 -3.75 2.06 -7.53
N ILE A 117 -3.35 2.39 -6.32
CA ILE A 117 -1.93 2.61 -5.99
C ILE A 117 -1.15 1.30 -6.14
N ALA A 118 -1.76 0.16 -5.77
CA ALA A 118 -1.14 -1.15 -5.99
C ALA A 118 -0.80 -1.38 -7.47
N ARG A 119 -1.70 -1.00 -8.38
CA ARG A 119 -1.44 -1.12 -9.82
C ARG A 119 -0.28 -0.23 -10.26
N GLN A 120 -0.24 1.00 -9.77
CA GLN A 120 0.85 1.92 -10.10
C GLN A 120 2.20 1.39 -9.61
N MET A 121 2.21 0.76 -8.42
CA MET A 121 3.42 0.12 -7.92
C MET A 121 3.85 -1.05 -8.80
N ARG A 122 2.91 -1.88 -9.26
CA ARG A 122 3.24 -2.97 -10.21
C ARG A 122 3.80 -2.43 -11.52
N GLU A 123 3.29 -1.31 -12.00
CA GLU A 123 3.77 -0.69 -13.25
C GLU A 123 5.22 -0.21 -13.16
N THR A 124 5.73 0.03 -11.96
CA THR A 124 7.15 0.36 -11.78
C THR A 124 8.08 -0.84 -11.95
N GLY A 125 7.54 -2.05 -11.93
CA GLY A 125 8.34 -3.28 -11.90
C GLY A 125 8.87 -3.63 -10.51
N LEU A 126 8.60 -2.81 -9.50
CA LEU A 126 9.11 -2.99 -8.13
C LEU A 126 8.10 -3.69 -7.22
N ALA A 127 6.95 -4.08 -7.76
CA ALA A 127 5.92 -4.80 -7.04
C ALA A 127 5.36 -5.88 -7.95
N ARG A 128 4.95 -6.99 -7.36
CA ARG A 128 4.28 -8.10 -8.05
C ARG A 128 2.88 -8.26 -7.51
N ARG A 129 1.99 -8.80 -8.34
CA ARG A 129 0.66 -9.17 -7.87
C ARG A 129 0.78 -10.23 -6.78
N TYR A 130 0.04 -10.04 -5.70
CA TYR A 130 0.04 -10.96 -4.57
C TYR A 130 -1.37 -11.07 -4.00
N LEU A 131 -1.94 -12.28 -4.03
CA LEU A 131 -3.28 -12.55 -3.51
C LEU A 131 -3.24 -13.42 -2.26
N GLY A 132 -2.06 -13.60 -1.68
CA GLY A 132 -1.81 -14.48 -0.54
C GLY A 132 -1.15 -15.79 -0.98
N GLY A 133 -0.68 -16.56 -0.02
CA GLY A 133 -0.02 -17.84 -0.27
C GLY A 133 1.47 -17.71 -0.55
N PHE A 134 1.94 -18.51 -1.49
CA PHE A 134 3.39 -18.59 -1.78
C PHE A 134 3.92 -17.31 -2.42
N ARG A 135 5.07 -16.86 -1.94
CA ARG A 135 5.77 -15.67 -2.45
C ARG A 135 7.07 -16.07 -3.13
N THR A 136 7.27 -15.58 -4.35
CA THR A 136 8.53 -15.74 -5.06
C THR A 136 9.56 -14.76 -4.49
N GLY A 137 10.81 -15.21 -4.32
CA GLY A 137 11.86 -14.31 -3.82
C GLY A 137 12.29 -13.25 -4.82
N TRP A 138 13.13 -12.33 -4.34
CA TRP A 138 13.63 -11.20 -5.12
C TRP A 138 15.15 -11.26 -5.36
N CYS A 139 15.79 -12.36 -4.94
CA CYS A 139 17.24 -12.59 -5.15
C CYS A 139 17.60 -13.20 -6.50
#